data_1a1afb3ba2d0e2f379cf83fee4766c8a
#
_entry.id   1a1afb3ba2d0e2f379cf83fee4766c8a
#
_cell.length_a   1.000
_cell.length_b   1.000
_cell.length_c   1.000
_cell.angle_alpha   90.00
_cell.angle_beta   90.00
_cell.angle_gamma   90.00
#
_symmetry.space_group_name_H-M   'P 1'
#
loop_
_entity.id
_entity.type
_entity.pdbx_description
1 polymer ?
#
loop_
_entity_poly.entity_id
_entity_poly.type
_entity_poly.pdbx_seq_one_letter_code
_entity_poly.pdbx_strand_id
1 'polypeptide(L)'
;MKRVSKNFFKDSYYITELELCSIRLINNSRFPWIILIPKRKQITEIFELNKKDQILLIKEIAYTSKVMKKTFRTFNLNVEKIGNIVKQLHIHVIVRSKKDSSWPLSVWVVKKKSYSKQILNKTIKKIKKNFNVS
;
A
#
# COMPACT_ATOMS: atom_id res chain seq x y z
N MET A 1 9.94 -17.85 -9.14
CA MET A 1 10.82 -16.69 -9.05
C MET A 1 10.17 -15.62 -8.17
N LYS A 2 10.85 -15.28 -7.09
CA LYS A 2 10.27 -14.32 -6.14
C LYS A 2 10.53 -12.91 -6.62
N ARG A 3 9.48 -12.23 -7.07
CA ARG A 3 9.53 -10.84 -7.50
C ARG A 3 9.21 -9.86 -6.37
N VAL A 4 8.80 -10.37 -5.22
CA VAL A 4 8.47 -9.56 -4.04
C VAL A 4 9.37 -10.02 -2.89
N SER A 5 10.07 -9.08 -2.27
CA SER A 5 10.97 -9.38 -1.15
C SER A 5 10.20 -9.98 0.02
N LYS A 6 10.77 -11.01 0.63
CA LYS A 6 10.22 -11.64 1.84
C LYS A 6 10.10 -10.66 3.01
N ASN A 7 10.88 -9.59 2.99
CA ASN A 7 10.86 -8.59 4.06
C ASN A 7 9.49 -7.92 4.19
N PHE A 8 8.71 -7.84 3.09
CA PHE A 8 7.36 -7.32 3.15
C PHE A 8 6.39 -8.24 3.89
N PHE A 9 6.68 -9.54 3.95
CA PHE A 9 5.78 -10.53 4.55
C PHE A 9 5.71 -10.42 6.09
N LYS A 10 6.75 -9.87 6.71
CA LYS A 10 6.82 -9.75 8.18
C LYS A 10 5.81 -8.75 8.74
N ASP A 11 5.45 -7.76 7.95
CA ASP A 11 4.71 -6.60 8.45
C ASP A 11 3.57 -6.20 7.55
N SER A 12 3.14 -7.09 6.66
CA SER A 12 2.03 -6.82 5.75
C SER A 12 1.31 -8.11 5.36
N TYR A 13 0.10 -7.93 4.83
CA TYR A 13 -0.78 -9.02 4.46
C TYR A 13 -1.21 -8.88 3.01
N TYR A 14 -1.25 -9.99 2.30
CA TYR A 14 -1.62 -10.03 0.90
C TYR A 14 -3.06 -9.55 0.67
N ILE A 15 -3.26 -8.71 -0.33
CA ILE A 15 -4.60 -8.29 -0.78
C ILE A 15 -4.89 -8.87 -2.15
N THR A 16 -4.16 -8.47 -3.17
CA THR A 16 -4.38 -8.90 -4.55
C THR A 16 -3.17 -8.58 -5.43
N GLU A 17 -3.25 -8.96 -6.71
CA GLU A 17 -2.25 -8.63 -7.72
C GLU A 17 -2.87 -7.74 -8.78
N LEU A 18 -2.13 -6.73 -9.19
CA LEU A 18 -2.41 -5.98 -10.40
C LEU A 18 -1.42 -6.40 -11.48
N GLU A 19 -1.49 -5.80 -12.64
CA GLU A 19 -0.59 -6.16 -13.75
C GLU A 19 0.87 -5.97 -13.35
N LEU A 20 1.24 -4.83 -12.81
CA LEU A 20 2.60 -4.54 -12.37
C LEU A 20 2.83 -4.86 -10.91
N CYS A 21 1.93 -4.43 -10.05
CA CYS A 21 2.16 -4.42 -8.60
C CYS A 21 1.45 -5.53 -7.85
N SER A 22 2.13 -6.07 -6.85
CA SER A 22 1.51 -6.81 -5.77
C SER A 22 0.97 -5.81 -4.75
N ILE A 23 -0.23 -6.06 -4.23
CA ILE A 23 -0.91 -5.16 -3.29
C ILE A 23 -0.96 -5.82 -1.92
N ARG A 24 -0.44 -5.13 -0.90
CA ARG A 24 -0.40 -5.65 0.46
C ARG A 24 -0.87 -4.60 1.46
N LEU A 25 -1.49 -5.04 2.54
CA LEU A 25 -1.95 -4.19 3.65
C LEU A 25 -0.87 -4.18 4.73
N ILE A 26 -0.40 -3.01 5.11
CA ILE A 26 0.55 -2.86 6.21
C ILE A 26 -0.16 -3.17 7.53
N ASN A 27 0.52 -3.90 8.41
CA ASN A 27 -0.01 -4.27 9.72
C ASN A 27 0.07 -3.10 10.70
N ASN A 28 -0.76 -2.09 10.45
CA ASN A 28 -0.89 -0.92 11.33
C ASN A 28 -2.36 -0.50 11.38
N SER A 29 -3.02 -0.81 12.50
CA SER A 29 -4.46 -0.55 12.64
C SER A 29 -4.79 0.93 12.84
N ARG A 30 -3.79 1.78 13.04
CA ARG A 30 -4.03 3.23 13.21
C ARG A 30 -4.43 3.91 11.91
N PHE A 31 -4.06 3.33 10.77
CA PHE A 31 -4.34 3.89 9.44
C PHE A 31 -4.60 2.76 8.45
N PRO A 32 -5.64 2.85 7.60
CA PRO A 32 -5.72 1.95 6.46
C PRO A 32 -4.57 2.28 5.50
N TRP A 33 -3.68 1.31 5.28
CA TRP A 33 -2.38 1.57 4.68
C TRP A 33 -1.99 0.44 3.74
N ILE A 34 -2.01 0.73 2.44
CA ILE A 34 -1.67 -0.21 1.38
C ILE A 34 -0.28 0.11 0.86
N ILE A 35 0.45 -0.92 0.46
CA ILE A 35 1.65 -0.76 -0.35
C ILE A 35 1.47 -1.43 -1.70
N LEU A 36 1.98 -0.76 -2.74
CA LEU A 36 2.07 -1.28 -4.10
C LEU A 36 3.52 -1.65 -4.36
N ILE A 37 3.79 -2.89 -4.68
CA ILE A 37 5.15 -3.39 -4.91
C ILE A 37 5.27 -3.82 -6.37
N PRO A 38 5.93 -3.02 -7.23
CA PRO A 38 6.17 -3.45 -8.61
C PRO A 38 6.95 -4.76 -8.64
N LYS A 39 6.44 -5.74 -9.38
CA LYS A 39 7.03 -7.08 -9.44
C LYS A 39 8.18 -7.11 -10.43
N ARG A 40 9.23 -6.35 -10.13
CA ARG A 40 10.44 -6.27 -10.92
C ARG A 40 11.64 -6.47 -10.01
N LYS A 41 12.64 -7.20 -10.50
CA LYS A 41 13.84 -7.50 -9.73
C LYS A 41 14.76 -6.29 -9.64
N GLN A 42 15.37 -6.11 -8.47
CA GLN A 42 16.46 -5.16 -8.26
C GLN A 42 16.10 -3.72 -8.65
N ILE A 43 14.85 -3.34 -8.47
CA ILE A 43 14.38 -1.98 -8.71
C ILE A 43 14.17 -1.31 -7.35
N THR A 44 14.85 -0.18 -7.14
CA THR A 44 14.73 0.60 -5.90
C THR A 44 14.14 1.98 -6.14
N GLU A 45 14.35 2.56 -7.32
CA GLU A 45 13.87 3.89 -7.67
C GLU A 45 12.93 3.83 -8.87
N ILE A 46 11.99 4.77 -8.93
CA ILE A 46 11.00 4.80 -10.01
C ILE A 46 11.69 4.91 -11.38
N PHE A 47 12.75 5.72 -11.49
CA PHE A 47 13.40 5.93 -12.77
C PHE A 47 14.09 4.67 -13.33
N GLU A 48 14.31 3.66 -12.49
CA GLU A 48 14.92 2.40 -12.92
C GLU A 48 13.93 1.47 -13.63
N LEU A 49 12.63 1.71 -13.48
CA LEU A 49 11.62 1.02 -14.28
C LEU A 49 11.71 1.49 -15.73
N ASN A 50 11.39 0.61 -16.70
CA ASN A 50 11.26 1.06 -18.07
C ASN A 50 10.05 2.01 -18.19
N LYS A 51 9.96 2.75 -19.30
CA LYS A 51 8.93 3.77 -19.49
C LYS A 51 7.51 3.18 -19.41
N LYS A 52 7.31 2.01 -19.99
CA LYS A 52 6.01 1.33 -19.96
C LYS A 52 5.59 1.05 -18.53
N ASP A 53 6.52 0.55 -17.72
CA ASP A 53 6.24 0.22 -16.31
C ASP A 53 6.06 1.49 -15.46
N GLN A 54 6.76 2.58 -15.76
CA GLN A 54 6.53 3.86 -15.08
C GLN A 54 5.12 4.36 -15.29
N ILE A 55 4.62 4.29 -16.52
CA ILE A 55 3.25 4.69 -16.85
C ILE A 55 2.25 3.76 -16.15
N LEU A 56 2.51 2.46 -16.19
CA LEU A 56 1.65 1.47 -15.55
C LEU A 56 1.60 1.68 -14.04
N LEU A 57 2.75 2.00 -13.44
CA LEU A 57 2.81 2.29 -12.00
C LEU A 57 1.90 3.46 -11.62
N ILE A 58 1.95 4.56 -12.36
CA ILE A 58 1.09 5.72 -12.09
C ILE A 58 -0.39 5.33 -12.21
N LYS A 59 -0.74 4.55 -13.23
CA LYS A 59 -2.12 4.07 -13.39
C LYS A 59 -2.56 3.20 -12.21
N GLU A 60 -1.66 2.34 -11.74
CA GLU A 60 -2.00 1.45 -10.61
C GLU A 60 -2.06 2.20 -9.29
N ILE A 61 -1.22 3.22 -9.10
CA ILE A 61 -1.31 4.11 -7.93
C ILE A 61 -2.66 4.85 -7.94
N ALA A 62 -3.05 5.41 -9.08
CA ALA A 62 -4.31 6.13 -9.21
C ALA A 62 -5.50 5.19 -8.95
N TYR A 63 -5.47 4.00 -9.52
CA TYR A 63 -6.51 2.99 -9.31
C TYR A 63 -6.62 2.58 -7.83
N THR A 64 -5.49 2.24 -7.21
CA THR A 64 -5.45 1.84 -5.80
C THR A 64 -5.91 2.98 -4.89
N SER A 65 -5.51 4.20 -5.18
CA SER A 65 -5.94 5.40 -4.44
C SER A 65 -7.46 5.55 -4.49
N LYS A 66 -8.05 5.35 -5.67
CA LYS A 66 -9.51 5.42 -5.86
C LYS A 66 -10.22 4.33 -5.06
N VAL A 67 -9.67 3.11 -5.07
CA VAL A 67 -10.20 1.99 -4.28
C VAL A 67 -10.19 2.33 -2.79
N MET A 68 -9.08 2.84 -2.30
CA MET A 68 -8.94 3.17 -0.87
C MET A 68 -9.85 4.32 -0.45
N LYS A 69 -9.97 5.35 -1.29
CA LYS A 69 -10.87 6.47 -1.03
C LYS A 69 -12.33 6.02 -0.96
N LYS A 70 -12.73 5.15 -1.88
CA LYS A 70 -14.09 4.59 -1.90
C LYS A 70 -14.34 3.69 -0.69
N THR A 71 -13.38 2.83 -0.36
CA THR A 71 -13.53 1.84 0.72
C THR A 71 -13.69 2.51 2.08
N PHE A 72 -12.92 3.55 2.35
CA PHE A 72 -12.88 4.22 3.66
C PHE A 72 -13.54 5.58 3.67
N ARG A 73 -14.08 6.03 2.52
CA ARG A 73 -14.78 7.31 2.38
C ARG A 73 -13.98 8.47 2.95
N THR A 74 -12.68 8.48 2.68
CA THR A 74 -11.79 9.51 3.20
C THR A 74 -11.79 10.76 2.32
N PHE A 75 -11.44 11.90 2.94
CA PHE A 75 -11.24 13.13 2.20
C PHE A 75 -9.79 13.28 1.69
N ASN A 76 -8.84 12.55 2.25
CA ASN A 76 -7.42 12.73 1.94
C ASN A 76 -6.63 11.42 1.99
N LEU A 77 -5.70 11.27 1.05
CA LEU A 77 -4.76 10.17 0.99
C LEU A 77 -3.34 10.75 1.02
N ASN A 78 -2.43 10.03 1.66
CA ASN A 78 -1.00 10.28 1.50
C ASN A 78 -0.44 9.21 0.56
N VAL A 79 0.24 9.65 -0.49
CA VAL A 79 0.92 8.76 -1.43
C VAL A 79 2.40 9.07 -1.34
N GLU A 80 3.20 8.08 -0.93
CA GLU A 80 4.62 8.32 -0.65
C GLU A 80 5.49 7.19 -1.17
N LYS A 81 6.68 7.57 -1.65
CA LYS A 81 7.74 6.62 -1.95
C LYS A 81 8.79 6.77 -0.86
N ILE A 82 8.90 5.77 0.00
CA ILE A 82 9.91 5.69 1.06
C ILE A 82 10.47 4.26 1.03
N GLY A 83 11.79 4.11 0.96
CA GLY A 83 12.43 2.80 0.88
C GLY A 83 13.64 2.69 1.79
N ASN A 84 13.54 3.21 3.02
CA ASN A 84 14.70 3.30 3.91
C ASN A 84 15.05 1.96 4.57
N ILE A 85 14.08 1.08 4.77
CA ILE A 85 14.29 -0.22 5.41
C ILE A 85 14.27 -1.32 4.35
N VAL A 86 13.18 -1.46 3.60
CA VAL A 86 13.09 -2.43 2.51
C VAL A 86 13.41 -1.69 1.21
N LYS A 87 14.49 -2.10 0.55
CA LYS A 87 15.01 -1.39 -0.63
C LYS A 87 14.16 -1.57 -1.88
N GLN A 88 13.51 -2.72 -2.06
CA GLN A 88 12.67 -2.92 -3.24
C GLN A 88 11.62 -1.82 -3.33
N LEU A 89 11.49 -1.22 -4.52
CA LEU A 89 10.54 -0.13 -4.78
C LEU A 89 9.14 -0.52 -4.32
N HIS A 90 8.55 0.35 -3.53
CA HIS A 90 7.14 0.22 -3.14
C HIS A 90 6.57 1.61 -2.86
N ILE A 91 5.29 1.75 -3.14
CA ILE A 91 4.57 3.01 -2.96
C ILE A 91 3.53 2.82 -1.88
N HIS A 92 3.48 3.74 -0.94
CA HIS A 92 2.51 3.75 0.14
C HIS A 92 1.29 4.57 -0.25
N VAL A 93 0.10 4.03 -0.03
CA VAL A 93 -1.16 4.75 -0.16
C VAL A 93 -1.87 4.63 1.19
N ILE A 94 -1.99 5.76 1.88
CA ILE A 94 -2.43 5.79 3.27
C ILE A 94 -3.68 6.63 3.39
N VAL A 95 -4.72 6.06 3.99
CA VAL A 95 -5.96 6.78 4.26
C VAL A 95 -5.76 7.65 5.49
N ARG A 96 -6.02 8.96 5.33
CA ARG A 96 -5.89 9.91 6.42
C ARG A 96 -7.26 10.41 6.88
N SER A 97 -7.34 10.75 8.15
CA SER A 97 -8.53 11.31 8.76
C SER A 97 -8.11 12.41 9.73
N LYS A 98 -8.92 13.44 9.87
CA LYS A 98 -8.66 14.50 10.86
C LYS A 98 -8.64 13.97 12.29
N LYS A 99 -9.17 12.77 12.51
CA LYS A 99 -9.22 12.11 13.82
C LYS A 99 -8.17 11.02 13.98
N ASP A 100 -7.31 10.81 12.96
CA ASP A 100 -6.30 9.76 13.07
C ASP A 100 -5.18 10.13 14.07
N SER A 101 -4.37 9.14 14.41
CA SER A 101 -3.41 9.23 15.52
C SER A 101 -2.34 10.31 15.37
N SER A 102 -2.08 10.80 14.16
CA SER A 102 -1.01 11.76 13.93
C SER A 102 -1.42 13.00 13.15
N TRP A 103 -2.69 13.07 12.67
CA TRP A 103 -3.13 14.17 11.84
C TRP A 103 -2.79 15.53 12.46
N PRO A 104 -2.23 16.51 11.73
CA PRO A 104 -1.92 16.50 10.28
C PRO A 104 -0.51 16.01 9.96
N LEU A 105 0.22 15.48 10.92
CA LEU A 105 1.58 14.98 10.73
C LEU A 105 1.56 13.63 10.01
N SER A 106 2.73 13.21 9.53
CA SER A 106 2.84 11.94 8.80
C SER A 106 2.59 10.74 9.70
N VAL A 107 2.27 9.60 9.10
CA VAL A 107 2.04 8.36 9.84
C VAL A 107 3.30 7.84 10.55
N TRP A 108 4.47 8.30 10.13
CA TRP A 108 5.75 7.82 10.66
C TRP A 108 6.08 8.36 12.06
N VAL A 109 5.35 9.38 12.55
CA VAL A 109 5.64 10.00 13.84
C VAL A 109 4.95 9.30 15.02
N VAL A 110 4.08 8.33 14.77
CA VAL A 110 3.38 7.58 15.83
C VAL A 110 3.78 6.12 15.80
N LYS A 111 3.73 5.50 16.98
CA LYS A 111 4.07 4.10 17.13
C LYS A 111 3.05 3.22 16.41
N LYS A 112 3.55 2.19 15.75
CA LYS A 112 2.74 1.17 15.10
C LYS A 112 1.82 0.46 16.10
N LYS A 113 0.63 0.10 15.64
CA LYS A 113 -0.31 -0.73 16.39
C LYS A 113 -0.81 -1.85 15.48
N SER A 114 -0.50 -3.10 15.84
CA SER A 114 -0.91 -4.25 15.05
C SER A 114 -2.43 -4.44 15.05
N TYR A 115 -2.96 -4.99 13.95
CA TYR A 115 -4.35 -5.39 13.88
C TYR A 115 -4.63 -6.58 14.81
N SER A 116 -5.80 -6.60 15.44
CA SER A 116 -6.35 -7.84 15.95
C SER A 116 -6.75 -8.71 14.76
N LYS A 117 -6.75 -10.02 14.93
CA LYS A 117 -7.09 -10.97 13.86
C LYS A 117 -8.48 -10.69 13.28
N GLN A 118 -9.46 -10.37 14.12
CA GLN A 118 -10.83 -10.12 13.71
C GLN A 118 -10.93 -8.86 12.83
N ILE A 119 -10.32 -7.76 13.27
CA ILE A 119 -10.32 -6.49 12.52
C ILE A 119 -9.52 -6.64 11.23
N LEU A 120 -8.39 -7.36 11.28
CA LEU A 120 -7.58 -7.63 10.10
C LEU A 120 -8.40 -8.31 9.00
N ASN A 121 -9.10 -9.38 9.34
CA ASN A 121 -9.90 -10.14 8.37
C ASN A 121 -10.99 -9.28 7.75
N LYS A 122 -11.66 -8.46 8.55
CA LYS A 122 -12.69 -7.53 8.05
C LYS A 122 -12.09 -6.49 7.12
N THR A 123 -10.94 -5.95 7.48
CA THR A 123 -10.26 -4.91 6.70
C THR A 123 -9.82 -5.45 5.36
N ILE A 124 -9.17 -6.61 5.33
CA ILE A 124 -8.73 -7.27 4.10
C ILE A 124 -9.93 -7.51 3.17
N LYS A 125 -11.00 -8.07 3.71
CA LYS A 125 -12.20 -8.39 2.94
C LYS A 125 -12.82 -7.14 2.33
N LYS A 126 -12.91 -6.08 3.12
CA LYS A 126 -13.47 -4.79 2.72
C LYS A 126 -12.68 -4.16 1.57
N ILE A 127 -11.35 -4.17 1.66
CA ILE A 127 -10.48 -3.63 0.62
C ILE A 127 -10.56 -4.49 -0.63
N LYS A 128 -10.37 -5.79 -0.47
CA LYS A 128 -10.33 -6.74 -1.59
C LYS A 128 -11.61 -6.69 -2.43
N LYS A 129 -12.75 -6.53 -1.80
CA LYS A 129 -14.05 -6.42 -2.47
C LYS A 129 -14.08 -5.28 -3.49
N ASN A 130 -13.39 -4.17 -3.21
CA ASN A 130 -13.41 -2.99 -4.06
C ASN A 130 -12.30 -2.98 -5.12
N PHE A 131 -11.38 -3.93 -5.09
CA PHE A 131 -10.48 -4.17 -6.20
C PHE A 131 -11.22 -5.00 -7.23
N ASN A 132 -11.59 -4.37 -8.32
CA ASN A 132 -12.33 -5.01 -9.41
C ASN A 132 -11.37 -5.76 -10.30
N VAL A 133 -10.80 -6.83 -9.78
CA VAL A 133 -9.89 -7.68 -10.54
C VAL A 133 -10.70 -8.84 -11.06
N SER A 134 -11.15 -8.73 -12.28
CA SER A 134 -11.77 -9.84 -12.97
C SER A 134 -10.71 -10.75 -13.53
#